data_83b842612849ae1319c7ea1994634ec2
#
_entry.id   83b842612849ae1319c7ea1994634ec2
#
_cell.length_a   1.000
_cell.length_b   1.000
_cell.length_c   1.000
_cell.angle_alpha   90.00
_cell.angle_beta   90.00
_cell.angle_gamma   90.00
#
_symmetry.space_group_name_H-M   'P 1'
#
loop_
_entity.id
_entity.type
_entity.pdbx_description
1 polymer ?
#
loop_
_entity_poly.entity_id
_entity_poly.type
_entity_poly.pdbx_seq_one_letter_code
_entity_poly.pdbx_strand_id
1 'polypeptide(L)'
;MRMTTYGIDQISNLIKELKTNPDSRRLIVNAWNVGELDQMVLPPCHYGFQVYTRELSFDERVVLANKPEMIDDKHYTDNAISELTQLLDENNIPTRAISLMWNQRSVDTALGLPFNIASYALLLEIIGKIVNMVPDELIGNLGDTHLYSNHLDGAKEQIGRELTFNDRYKMYSKSDITWEEDGGNSYGKITALDLMDDDNIPTRTRKPYSLPTLSFSNLVDIDIMKYASSDNINLDMLFSRLTPTDFIIEGY
;
A
#
# COMPACT_ATOMS: atom_id res chain seq x y z
N MET A 1 39.68 6.71 27.04
CA MET A 1 39.30 5.68 26.05
C MET A 1 38.16 6.27 25.21
N ARG A 2 38.43 6.70 23.98
CA ARG A 2 37.35 7.20 23.09
C ARG A 2 36.60 5.97 22.60
N MET A 3 35.35 5.79 23.05
CA MET A 3 34.44 4.87 22.38
C MET A 3 34.09 5.50 21.02
N THR A 4 34.64 4.93 19.96
CA THR A 4 34.12 5.20 18.61
C THR A 4 32.78 4.55 18.55
N THR A 5 31.71 5.34 18.62
CA THR A 5 30.35 4.88 18.34
C THR A 5 30.26 4.59 16.84
N TYR A 6 30.51 3.35 16.46
CA TYR A 6 30.11 2.88 15.14
C TYR A 6 28.59 2.79 15.15
N GLY A 7 27.96 3.62 14.34
CA GLY A 7 26.52 3.50 14.11
C GLY A 7 26.20 2.11 13.55
N ILE A 8 25.08 1.54 13.95
CA ILE A 8 24.57 0.28 13.38
C ILE A 8 23.66 0.65 12.21
N ASP A 9 24.05 0.25 11.00
CA ASP A 9 23.19 0.35 9.81
C ASP A 9 22.14 -0.77 9.85
N GLN A 10 20.97 -0.44 10.44
CA GLN A 10 19.87 -1.37 10.58
C GLN A 10 19.23 -1.73 9.24
N ILE A 11 19.21 -0.80 8.29
CA ILE A 11 18.57 -1.03 6.99
C ILE A 11 19.40 -1.98 6.13
N SER A 12 20.73 -1.78 6.06
CA SER A 12 21.61 -2.73 5.38
C SER A 12 21.55 -4.13 6.00
N ASN A 13 21.49 -4.22 7.34
CA ASN A 13 21.31 -5.49 8.02
C ASN A 13 19.97 -6.15 7.68
N LEU A 14 18.87 -5.37 7.65
CA LEU A 14 17.55 -5.85 7.25
C LEU A 14 17.56 -6.43 5.83
N ILE A 15 18.12 -5.70 4.86
CA ILE A 15 18.21 -6.15 3.47
C ILE A 15 19.03 -7.44 3.36
N LYS A 16 20.16 -7.51 4.05
CA LYS A 16 20.97 -8.72 4.06
C LYS A 16 20.22 -9.91 4.65
N GLU A 17 19.54 -9.72 5.78
CA GLU A 17 18.76 -10.78 6.42
C GLU A 17 17.58 -11.22 5.53
N LEU A 18 16.87 -10.30 4.89
CA LEU A 18 15.80 -10.61 3.93
C LEU A 18 16.27 -11.50 2.77
N LYS A 19 17.51 -11.29 2.29
CA LYS A 19 18.07 -12.09 1.19
C LYS A 19 18.54 -13.48 1.63
N THR A 20 19.01 -13.62 2.88
CA THR A 20 19.65 -14.85 3.36
C THR A 20 18.73 -15.70 4.24
N ASN A 21 17.77 -15.09 4.92
CA ASN A 21 16.86 -15.73 5.86
C ASN A 21 15.52 -14.97 5.92
N PRO A 22 14.72 -15.00 4.82
CA PRO A 22 13.49 -14.22 4.71
C PRO A 22 12.43 -14.59 5.75
N ASP A 23 12.48 -15.78 6.34
CA ASP A 23 11.56 -16.22 7.39
C ASP A 23 12.00 -15.81 8.82
N SER A 24 13.04 -14.99 8.93
CA SER A 24 13.53 -14.46 10.20
C SER A 24 12.45 -13.64 10.91
N ARG A 25 12.28 -13.88 12.22
CA ARG A 25 11.40 -13.09 13.09
C ARG A 25 12.10 -11.86 13.68
N ARG A 26 13.32 -11.53 13.21
CA ARG A 26 14.17 -10.44 13.67
C ARG A 26 14.32 -9.33 12.63
N LEU A 27 13.44 -9.29 11.65
CA LEU A 27 13.42 -8.29 10.58
C LEU A 27 12.81 -6.97 11.11
N ILE A 28 13.53 -6.33 12.05
CA ILE A 28 13.07 -5.16 12.80
C ILE A 28 14.06 -4.03 12.61
N VAL A 29 13.51 -2.81 12.45
CA VAL A 29 14.25 -1.54 12.52
C VAL A 29 13.68 -0.71 13.67
N ASN A 30 14.52 -0.29 14.58
CA ASN A 30 14.15 0.47 15.77
C ASN A 30 14.64 1.92 15.66
N ALA A 31 13.72 2.88 15.69
CA ALA A 31 14.00 4.30 15.67
C ALA A 31 13.99 4.94 17.07
N TRP A 32 13.59 4.18 18.11
CA TRP A 32 13.55 4.65 19.48
C TRP A 32 14.88 4.43 20.18
N ASN A 33 15.79 5.43 20.11
CA ASN A 33 17.07 5.38 20.78
C ASN A 33 16.95 5.96 22.20
N VAL A 34 16.79 5.10 23.20
CA VAL A 34 16.58 5.50 24.60
C VAL A 34 17.75 6.35 25.14
N GLY A 35 18.98 6.12 24.65
CA GLY A 35 20.17 6.84 25.10
C GLY A 35 20.27 8.28 24.59
N GLU A 36 19.39 8.70 23.68
CA GLU A 36 19.43 10.02 23.04
C GLU A 36 18.11 10.79 23.15
N LEU A 37 17.10 10.24 23.84
CA LEU A 37 15.76 10.86 23.91
C LEU A 37 15.78 12.24 24.58
N ASP A 38 16.63 12.45 25.57
CA ASP A 38 16.81 13.71 26.29
C ASP A 38 17.52 14.79 25.44
N GLN A 39 18.16 14.41 24.35
CA GLN A 39 18.83 15.29 23.40
C GLN A 39 17.94 15.69 22.24
N MET A 40 16.74 15.11 22.13
CA MET A 40 15.79 15.35 21.04
C MET A 40 14.83 16.47 21.42
N VAL A 41 14.58 17.41 20.49
CA VAL A 41 13.54 18.43 20.63
C VAL A 41 12.16 17.78 20.73
N LEU A 42 11.94 16.72 19.93
CA LEU A 42 10.74 15.91 19.97
C LEU A 42 11.12 14.44 19.74
N PRO A 43 10.80 13.54 20.67
CA PRO A 43 10.99 12.10 20.46
C PRO A 43 10.21 11.59 19.24
N PRO A 44 10.73 10.58 18.52
CA PRO A 44 10.11 10.07 17.31
C PRO A 44 8.64 9.66 17.52
N CYS A 45 7.74 10.09 16.63
CA CYS A 45 6.36 9.58 16.61
C CYS A 45 6.32 8.14 16.11
N HIS A 46 7.14 7.83 15.13
CA HIS A 46 7.36 6.47 14.61
C HIS A 46 8.55 5.86 15.35
N TYR A 47 8.34 4.81 16.11
CA TYR A 47 9.40 4.24 16.94
C TYR A 47 10.00 2.96 16.39
N GLY A 48 9.54 2.48 15.26
CA GLY A 48 10.12 1.34 14.56
C GLY A 48 9.15 0.66 13.62
N PHE A 49 9.68 -0.27 12.83
CA PHE A 49 8.88 -1.14 11.98
C PHE A 49 9.46 -2.55 11.94
N GLN A 50 8.63 -3.50 11.54
CA GLN A 50 8.99 -4.88 11.29
C GLN A 50 8.51 -5.27 9.90
N VAL A 51 9.26 -6.10 9.19
CA VAL A 51 8.81 -6.72 7.96
C VAL A 51 8.57 -8.21 8.16
N TYR A 52 7.67 -8.74 7.37
CA TYR A 52 7.31 -10.15 7.32
C TYR A 52 7.24 -10.58 5.86
N THR A 53 7.64 -11.81 5.57
CA THR A 53 7.57 -12.36 4.22
C THR A 53 6.80 -13.67 4.20
N ARG A 54 6.15 -13.96 3.07
CA ARG A 54 5.50 -15.24 2.79
C ARG A 54 5.85 -15.72 1.38
N GLU A 55 5.80 -17.00 1.17
CA GLU A 55 5.92 -17.56 -0.18
C GLU A 55 4.68 -17.21 -1.01
N LEU A 56 4.89 -16.94 -2.30
CA LEU A 56 3.83 -16.80 -3.27
C LEU A 56 3.42 -18.17 -3.79
N SER A 57 2.12 -18.37 -3.97
CA SER A 57 1.60 -19.53 -4.66
C SER A 57 1.97 -19.52 -6.16
N PHE A 58 1.86 -20.65 -6.82
CA PHE A 58 2.05 -20.74 -8.26
C PHE A 58 1.15 -19.76 -9.00
N ASP A 59 -0.13 -19.70 -8.66
CA ASP A 59 -1.13 -18.84 -9.32
C ASP A 59 -0.78 -17.36 -9.16
N GLU A 60 -0.37 -16.93 -7.97
CA GLU A 60 0.08 -15.55 -7.74
C GLU A 60 1.26 -15.19 -8.64
N ARG A 61 2.22 -16.11 -8.80
CA ARG A 61 3.39 -15.90 -9.66
C ARG A 61 3.02 -15.85 -11.14
N VAL A 62 2.07 -16.65 -11.58
CA VAL A 62 1.54 -16.62 -12.95
C VAL A 62 0.85 -15.29 -13.25
N VAL A 63 0.06 -14.76 -12.32
CA VAL A 63 -0.54 -13.42 -12.43
C VAL A 63 0.54 -12.35 -12.56
N LEU A 64 1.58 -12.40 -11.73
CA LEU A 64 2.71 -11.46 -11.80
C LEU A 64 3.46 -11.52 -13.13
N ALA A 65 3.51 -12.68 -13.76
CA ALA A 65 4.09 -12.86 -15.10
C ALA A 65 3.19 -12.32 -16.23
N ASN A 66 2.02 -11.74 -15.92
CA ASN A 66 0.98 -11.33 -16.88
C ASN A 66 0.54 -12.49 -17.81
N LYS A 67 0.44 -13.69 -17.27
CA LYS A 67 0.03 -14.91 -18.01
C LYS A 67 -1.17 -15.59 -17.34
N PRO A 68 -2.28 -14.87 -17.05
CA PRO A 68 -3.43 -15.44 -16.38
C PRO A 68 -4.07 -16.61 -17.15
N GLU A 69 -3.84 -16.70 -18.47
CA GLU A 69 -4.28 -17.81 -19.30
C GLU A 69 -3.65 -19.17 -18.90
N MET A 70 -2.60 -19.13 -18.07
CA MET A 70 -2.00 -20.34 -17.49
C MET A 70 -2.73 -20.85 -16.24
N ILE A 71 -3.67 -20.06 -15.69
CA ILE A 71 -4.46 -20.42 -14.50
C ILE A 71 -5.76 -21.17 -14.89
N ASP A 72 -6.02 -21.34 -16.20
CA ASP A 72 -7.24 -21.97 -16.68
C ASP A 72 -7.44 -23.37 -16.04
N ASP A 73 -8.70 -23.80 -15.83
CA ASP A 73 -9.19 -25.03 -15.17
C ASP A 73 -8.51 -26.36 -15.62
N LYS A 74 -7.37 -26.27 -16.25
CA LYS A 74 -6.53 -27.39 -16.61
C LYS A 74 -5.85 -27.94 -15.35
N HIS A 75 -6.19 -29.15 -15.03
CA HIS A 75 -5.43 -29.96 -14.10
C HIS A 75 -4.01 -30.18 -14.69
N TYR A 76 -3.10 -29.27 -14.31
CA TYR A 76 -1.70 -29.47 -14.63
C TYR A 76 -1.18 -30.72 -13.92
N THR A 77 -0.44 -31.53 -14.60
CA THR A 77 0.33 -32.60 -13.96
C THR A 77 1.46 -31.97 -13.12
N ASP A 78 1.91 -32.65 -12.08
CA ASP A 78 3.01 -32.17 -11.21
C ASP A 78 4.26 -31.80 -12.02
N ASN A 79 4.53 -32.55 -13.12
CA ASN A 79 5.64 -32.27 -14.03
C ASN A 79 5.46 -30.95 -14.77
N ALA A 80 4.25 -30.62 -15.24
CA ALA A 80 3.97 -29.37 -15.94
C ALA A 80 4.08 -28.16 -14.98
N ILE A 81 3.60 -28.30 -13.74
CA ILE A 81 3.77 -27.26 -12.71
C ILE A 81 5.26 -27.02 -12.44
N SER A 82 6.06 -28.09 -12.35
CA SER A 82 7.50 -27.99 -12.13
C SER A 82 8.21 -27.24 -13.25
N GLU A 83 7.93 -27.60 -14.51
CA GLU A 83 8.50 -26.92 -15.69
C GLU A 83 8.10 -25.44 -15.77
N LEU A 84 6.83 -25.14 -15.50
CA LEU A 84 6.34 -23.75 -15.48
C LEU A 84 6.96 -22.95 -14.31
N THR A 85 7.12 -23.57 -13.16
CA THR A 85 7.80 -22.92 -12.01
C THR A 85 9.23 -22.58 -12.36
N GLN A 86 9.96 -23.50 -13.00
CA GLN A 86 11.31 -23.22 -13.47
C GLN A 86 11.34 -22.06 -14.47
N LEU A 87 10.39 -21.99 -15.40
CA LEU A 87 10.28 -20.87 -16.34
C LEU A 87 10.03 -19.54 -15.64
N LEU A 88 9.20 -19.52 -14.58
CA LEU A 88 8.98 -18.32 -13.77
C LEU A 88 10.27 -17.89 -13.04
N ASP A 89 11.05 -18.85 -12.53
CA ASP A 89 12.35 -18.59 -11.89
C ASP A 89 13.38 -18.03 -12.90
N GLU A 90 13.48 -18.62 -14.07
CA GLU A 90 14.37 -18.15 -15.15
C GLU A 90 14.03 -16.74 -15.63
N ASN A 91 12.75 -16.35 -15.55
CA ASN A 91 12.30 -14.99 -15.83
C ASN A 91 12.36 -14.05 -14.61
N ASN A 92 12.98 -14.49 -13.51
CA ASN A 92 13.15 -13.71 -12.28
C ASN A 92 11.83 -13.22 -11.66
N ILE A 93 10.72 -13.94 -11.87
CA ILE A 93 9.44 -13.63 -11.24
C ILE A 93 9.55 -13.85 -9.73
N PRO A 94 9.19 -12.89 -8.89
CA PRO A 94 9.30 -13.01 -7.45
C PRO A 94 8.70 -14.30 -6.90
N THR A 95 9.38 -14.88 -5.91
CA THR A 95 8.91 -16.09 -5.20
C THR A 95 8.24 -15.78 -3.88
N ARG A 96 8.39 -14.55 -3.38
CA ARG A 96 7.89 -14.12 -2.07
C ARG A 96 7.20 -12.77 -2.13
N ALA A 97 6.27 -12.58 -1.24
CA ALA A 97 5.68 -11.30 -0.91
C ALA A 97 6.24 -10.77 0.41
N ILE A 98 6.26 -9.44 0.58
CA ILE A 98 6.78 -8.75 1.75
C ILE A 98 5.73 -7.78 2.28
N SER A 99 5.45 -7.84 3.59
CA SER A 99 4.58 -6.93 4.33
C SER A 99 5.39 -6.10 5.31
N LEU A 100 4.94 -4.88 5.60
CA LEU A 100 5.57 -3.98 6.55
C LEU A 100 4.56 -3.53 7.60
N MET A 101 4.92 -3.68 8.87
CA MET A 101 4.16 -3.19 10.02
C MET A 101 4.95 -2.08 10.72
N TRP A 102 4.46 -0.82 10.68
CA TRP A 102 5.07 0.27 11.45
C TRP A 102 4.35 0.53 12.76
N ASN A 103 5.10 1.04 13.72
CA ASN A 103 4.59 1.37 15.05
C ASN A 103 4.72 2.87 15.29
N GLN A 104 3.62 3.52 15.57
CA GLN A 104 3.53 4.97 15.77
C GLN A 104 2.79 5.28 17.06
N ARG A 105 3.46 5.99 18.00
CA ARG A 105 2.91 6.30 19.33
C ARG A 105 1.92 7.46 19.32
N SER A 106 2.00 8.37 18.34
CA SER A 106 1.21 9.59 18.25
C SER A 106 0.89 9.88 16.79
N VAL A 107 -0.39 10.10 16.49
CA VAL A 107 -0.92 10.12 15.12
C VAL A 107 -1.84 11.32 14.92
N ASP A 108 -1.37 12.31 14.18
CA ASP A 108 -2.23 13.36 13.61
C ASP A 108 -2.96 12.79 12.38
N THR A 109 -4.28 12.62 12.49
CA THR A 109 -5.08 11.98 11.44
C THR A 109 -5.29 12.84 10.21
N ALA A 110 -5.25 14.17 10.34
CA ALA A 110 -5.54 15.07 9.23
C ALA A 110 -4.35 15.30 8.32
N LEU A 111 -3.18 15.59 8.90
CA LEU A 111 -1.98 15.92 8.14
C LEU A 111 -0.93 14.81 8.23
N GLY A 112 -0.67 14.27 9.43
CA GLY A 112 0.40 13.31 9.65
C GLY A 112 0.14 11.96 9.00
N LEU A 113 -0.99 11.34 9.29
CA LEU A 113 -1.28 9.96 8.89
C LEU A 113 -1.23 9.72 7.38
N PRO A 114 -1.81 10.55 6.50
CA PRO A 114 -1.71 10.33 5.05
C PRO A 114 -0.25 10.29 4.56
N PHE A 115 0.59 11.22 5.04
CA PHE A 115 2.01 11.23 4.68
C PHE A 115 2.77 10.05 5.28
N ASN A 116 2.39 9.59 6.48
CA ASN A 116 3.02 8.44 7.11
C ASN A 116 2.71 7.16 6.32
N ILE A 117 1.45 6.96 5.90
CA ILE A 117 1.06 5.85 5.04
C ILE A 117 1.85 5.89 3.73
N ALA A 118 1.88 7.03 3.05
CA ALA A 118 2.61 7.18 1.80
C ALA A 118 4.11 6.89 1.94
N SER A 119 4.74 7.37 3.02
CA SER A 119 6.17 7.17 3.28
C SER A 119 6.51 5.70 3.54
N TYR A 120 5.70 4.99 4.34
CA TYR A 120 5.95 3.57 4.60
C TYR A 120 5.57 2.68 3.42
N ALA A 121 4.56 3.05 2.63
CA ALA A 121 4.24 2.37 1.38
C ALA A 121 5.42 2.48 0.40
N LEU A 122 5.97 3.68 0.21
CA LEU A 122 7.15 3.89 -0.63
C LEU A 122 8.36 3.10 -0.11
N LEU A 123 8.59 3.07 1.20
CA LEU A 123 9.67 2.29 1.79
C LEU A 123 9.50 0.79 1.51
N LEU A 124 8.28 0.27 1.65
CA LEU A 124 7.95 -1.13 1.36
C LEU A 124 8.20 -1.47 -0.11
N GLU A 125 7.79 -0.61 -1.03
CA GLU A 125 8.04 -0.76 -2.47
C GLU A 125 9.55 -0.81 -2.78
N ILE A 126 10.33 0.11 -2.23
CA ILE A 126 11.79 0.16 -2.43
C ILE A 126 12.45 -1.12 -1.88
N ILE A 127 12.11 -1.53 -0.66
CA ILE A 127 12.66 -2.75 -0.06
C ILE A 127 12.28 -3.96 -0.91
N GLY A 128 11.01 -4.09 -1.30
CA GLY A 128 10.52 -5.19 -2.14
C GLY A 128 11.33 -5.33 -3.42
N LYS A 129 11.57 -4.22 -4.12
CA LYS A 129 12.39 -4.23 -5.34
C LYS A 129 13.85 -4.64 -5.08
N ILE A 130 14.49 -4.15 -4.01
CA ILE A 130 15.88 -4.50 -3.66
C ILE A 130 16.05 -6.00 -3.39
N VAL A 131 15.04 -6.64 -2.81
CA VAL A 131 15.10 -8.05 -2.43
C VAL A 131 14.36 -8.98 -3.40
N ASN A 132 13.84 -8.46 -4.52
CA ASN A 132 13.00 -9.17 -5.49
C ASN A 132 11.78 -9.84 -4.83
N MET A 133 11.04 -9.08 -4.04
CA MET A 133 9.78 -9.50 -3.42
C MET A 133 8.65 -8.54 -3.80
N VAL A 134 7.42 -9.03 -3.81
CA VAL A 134 6.23 -8.22 -4.11
C VAL A 134 5.71 -7.58 -2.83
N PRO A 135 5.50 -6.25 -2.78
CA PRO A 135 4.75 -5.63 -1.69
C PRO A 135 3.36 -6.25 -1.52
N ASP A 136 3.00 -6.57 -0.28
CA ASP A 136 1.73 -7.23 0.07
C ASP A 136 0.91 -6.31 0.98
N GLU A 137 1.16 -6.32 2.28
CA GLU A 137 0.39 -5.56 3.24
C GLU A 137 1.21 -4.45 3.90
N LEU A 138 0.57 -3.29 4.09
CA LEU A 138 1.08 -2.20 4.91
C LEU A 138 0.21 -2.05 6.15
N ILE A 139 0.75 -2.35 7.33
CA ILE A 139 0.02 -2.41 8.59
C ILE A 139 0.49 -1.30 9.52
N GLY A 140 -0.43 -0.48 10.03
CA GLY A 140 -0.14 0.59 10.98
C GLY A 140 -0.63 0.25 12.39
N ASN A 141 0.29 0.13 13.35
CA ASN A 141 -0.05 0.12 14.77
C ASN A 141 -0.06 1.56 15.27
N LEU A 142 -1.25 2.12 15.45
CA LEU A 142 -1.48 3.51 15.79
C LEU A 142 -1.83 3.65 17.26
N GLY A 143 -1.02 4.40 18.00
CA GLY A 143 -1.20 4.68 19.43
C GLY A 143 -2.22 5.80 19.67
N ASP A 144 -1.78 6.92 20.24
CA ASP A 144 -2.63 8.10 20.45
C ASP A 144 -3.01 8.74 19.11
N THR A 145 -4.18 8.36 18.61
CA THR A 145 -4.73 8.82 17.34
C THR A 145 -5.69 9.98 17.59
N HIS A 146 -5.36 11.15 17.06
CA HIS A 146 -6.09 12.38 17.36
C HIS A 146 -6.33 13.25 16.12
N LEU A 147 -7.35 14.08 16.20
CA LEU A 147 -7.65 15.13 15.25
C LEU A 147 -7.57 16.49 15.96
N TYR A 148 -6.72 17.38 15.49
CA TYR A 148 -6.62 18.72 16.06
C TYR A 148 -7.91 19.52 15.84
N SER A 149 -8.27 20.36 16.83
CA SER A 149 -9.53 21.12 16.82
C SER A 149 -9.67 22.07 15.61
N ASN A 150 -8.56 22.62 15.13
CA ASN A 150 -8.53 23.47 13.94
C ASN A 150 -8.72 22.71 12.62
N HIS A 151 -8.70 21.37 12.63
CA HIS A 151 -8.93 20.52 11.45
C HIS A 151 -10.34 19.92 11.39
N LEU A 152 -11.18 20.15 12.40
CA LEU A 152 -12.52 19.51 12.48
C LEU A 152 -13.41 19.85 11.29
N ASP A 153 -13.44 21.10 10.85
CA ASP A 153 -14.28 21.50 9.73
C ASP A 153 -13.74 20.96 8.40
N GLY A 154 -12.41 20.95 8.21
CA GLY A 154 -11.76 20.33 7.07
C GLY A 154 -12.02 18.82 7.01
N ALA A 155 -11.96 18.12 8.14
CA ALA A 155 -12.26 16.69 8.21
C ALA A 155 -13.72 16.39 7.87
N LYS A 156 -14.67 17.17 8.37
CA LYS A 156 -16.09 17.04 8.01
C LYS A 156 -16.31 17.25 6.52
N GLU A 157 -15.64 18.26 5.95
CA GLU A 157 -15.69 18.54 4.53
C GLU A 157 -15.11 17.37 3.71
N GLN A 158 -13.98 16.81 4.15
CA GLN A 158 -13.30 15.70 3.46
C GLN A 158 -14.12 14.41 3.49
N ILE A 159 -14.70 14.06 4.63
CA ILE A 159 -15.52 12.85 4.78
C ILE A 159 -16.84 13.03 4.01
N GLY A 160 -17.36 14.25 3.97
CA GLY A 160 -18.70 14.53 3.51
C GLY A 160 -19.76 13.95 4.47
N ARG A 161 -21.02 14.20 4.16
CA ARG A 161 -22.14 13.57 4.87
C ARG A 161 -22.80 12.51 4.01
N GLU A 162 -23.42 11.54 4.65
CA GLU A 162 -24.31 10.62 3.96
C GLU A 162 -25.48 11.39 3.33
N LEU A 163 -25.83 11.03 2.11
CA LEU A 163 -26.97 11.60 1.43
C LEU A 163 -28.25 10.96 1.98
N THR A 164 -29.19 11.80 2.37
CA THR A 164 -30.53 11.33 2.75
C THR A 164 -31.26 10.81 1.50
N PHE A 165 -32.31 10.02 1.73
CA PHE A 165 -33.21 9.59 0.65
C PHE A 165 -33.66 10.78 -0.22
N ASN A 166 -34.07 11.90 0.38
CA ASN A 166 -34.48 13.09 -0.35
C ASN A 166 -33.37 13.74 -1.18
N ASP A 167 -32.13 13.70 -0.68
CA ASP A 167 -30.98 14.20 -1.46
C ASP A 167 -30.74 13.32 -2.68
N ARG A 168 -30.74 11.99 -2.51
CA ARG A 168 -30.58 11.02 -3.61
C ARG A 168 -31.73 11.09 -4.59
N TYR A 169 -32.96 11.20 -4.11
CA TYR A 169 -34.16 11.34 -4.98
C TYR A 169 -34.09 12.57 -5.86
N LYS A 170 -33.57 13.70 -5.37
CA LYS A 170 -33.37 14.91 -6.15
C LYS A 170 -32.31 14.78 -7.25
N MET A 171 -31.33 13.91 -7.05
CA MET A 171 -30.26 13.60 -8.02
C MET A 171 -30.78 12.68 -9.14
N TYR A 172 -31.85 11.96 -8.87
CA TYR A 172 -32.47 11.08 -9.85
C TYR A 172 -33.09 11.91 -11.01
N SER A 173 -32.65 11.61 -12.21
CA SER A 173 -33.25 12.27 -13.37
C SER A 173 -34.69 11.81 -13.53
N LYS A 174 -35.63 12.74 -13.74
CA LYS A 174 -37.04 12.39 -14.02
C LYS A 174 -37.22 11.52 -15.27
N SER A 175 -36.22 11.49 -16.16
CA SER A 175 -36.20 10.64 -17.35
C SER A 175 -35.99 9.17 -17.05
N ASP A 176 -35.43 8.86 -15.86
CA ASP A 176 -35.07 7.49 -15.46
C ASP A 176 -36.20 6.83 -14.66
N ILE A 177 -37.28 7.57 -14.39
CA ILE A 177 -38.45 7.06 -13.67
C ILE A 177 -39.38 6.40 -14.69
N THR A 178 -39.48 5.07 -14.65
CA THR A 178 -40.56 4.35 -15.35
C THR A 178 -41.88 4.57 -14.62
N TRP A 179 -42.84 5.12 -15.33
CA TRP A 179 -44.20 5.33 -14.82
C TRP A 179 -45.05 4.13 -15.20
N GLU A 180 -45.72 3.50 -14.23
CA GLU A 180 -46.79 2.52 -14.48
C GLU A 180 -48.16 3.20 -14.30
N GLU A 181 -49.06 2.91 -15.22
CA GLU A 181 -50.46 3.33 -15.12
C GLU A 181 -51.29 2.16 -14.61
N ASP A 182 -51.98 2.35 -13.50
CA ASP A 182 -53.00 1.42 -13.02
C ASP A 182 -54.28 2.20 -12.65
N GLY A 183 -55.39 1.86 -13.32
CA GLY A 183 -56.72 2.43 -13.04
C GLY A 183 -56.79 3.94 -13.21
N GLY A 184 -55.94 4.58 -14.03
CA GLY A 184 -55.93 6.03 -14.28
C GLY A 184 -55.04 6.83 -13.33
N ASN A 185 -54.31 6.17 -12.44
CA ASN A 185 -53.29 6.79 -11.60
C ASN A 185 -51.90 6.38 -12.08
N SER A 186 -51.04 7.36 -12.32
CA SER A 186 -49.63 7.13 -12.64
C SER A 186 -48.81 7.19 -11.36
N TYR A 187 -48.06 6.15 -11.04
CA TYR A 187 -47.10 6.17 -9.96
C TYR A 187 -45.70 5.75 -10.45
N GLY A 188 -44.72 6.44 -9.95
CA GLY A 188 -43.33 6.09 -10.25
C GLY A 188 -42.93 4.79 -9.53
N LYS A 189 -42.49 3.79 -10.30
CA LYS A 189 -42.07 2.48 -9.78
C LYS A 189 -40.65 2.49 -9.27
N ILE A 190 -40.26 3.51 -8.51
CA ILE A 190 -38.99 3.50 -7.82
C ILE A 190 -39.27 3.30 -6.35
N THR A 191 -38.93 2.12 -5.83
CA THR A 191 -38.95 1.88 -4.41
C THR A 191 -37.78 2.61 -3.75
N ALA A 192 -37.92 2.92 -2.45
CA ALA A 192 -36.80 3.47 -1.68
C ALA A 192 -35.56 2.55 -1.71
N LEU A 193 -35.77 1.23 -1.87
CA LEU A 193 -34.73 0.21 -1.99
C LEU A 193 -33.98 0.36 -3.34
N ASP A 194 -34.68 0.56 -4.46
CA ASP A 194 -34.04 0.71 -5.76
C ASP A 194 -33.11 1.93 -5.81
N LEU A 195 -33.48 3.02 -5.11
CA LEU A 195 -32.66 4.21 -4.98
C LEU A 195 -31.48 4.03 -4.02
N MET A 196 -31.57 3.13 -3.06
CA MET A 196 -30.48 2.85 -2.12
C MET A 196 -29.44 1.91 -2.72
N ASP A 197 -29.83 1.03 -3.63
CA ASP A 197 -28.98 0.01 -4.24
C ASP A 197 -28.43 0.44 -5.61
N ASP A 198 -28.80 1.63 -6.12
CA ASP A 198 -28.25 2.14 -7.38
C ASP A 198 -26.84 2.68 -7.19
N ASP A 199 -25.85 1.93 -7.67
CA ASP A 199 -24.43 2.28 -7.63
C ASP A 199 -24.09 3.58 -8.40
N ASN A 200 -24.98 4.04 -9.29
CA ASN A 200 -24.78 5.27 -10.04
C ASN A 200 -25.12 6.53 -9.23
N ILE A 201 -25.87 6.38 -8.12
CA ILE A 201 -26.22 7.49 -7.25
C ILE A 201 -25.27 7.52 -6.05
N PRO A 202 -24.52 8.61 -5.85
CA PRO A 202 -23.59 8.68 -4.75
C PRO A 202 -24.29 8.54 -3.40
N THR A 203 -23.69 7.80 -2.48
CA THR A 203 -24.18 7.62 -1.11
C THR A 203 -23.78 8.78 -0.19
N ARG A 204 -22.77 9.56 -0.61
CA ARG A 204 -22.21 10.68 0.16
C ARG A 204 -22.07 11.94 -0.70
N THR A 205 -22.00 13.10 -0.06
CA THR A 205 -21.79 14.40 -0.72
C THR A 205 -20.43 14.49 -1.41
N ARG A 206 -19.45 13.70 -0.97
CA ARG A 206 -18.15 13.53 -1.65
C ARG A 206 -18.01 12.10 -2.18
N LYS A 207 -17.61 11.98 -3.42
CA LYS A 207 -17.19 10.69 -3.99
C LYS A 207 -15.76 10.40 -3.55
N PRO A 208 -15.43 9.16 -3.23
CA PRO A 208 -14.03 8.77 -3.08
C PRO A 208 -13.30 8.97 -4.41
N TYR A 209 -12.06 9.46 -4.35
CA TYR A 209 -11.18 9.46 -5.51
C TYR A 209 -10.64 8.06 -5.75
N SER A 210 -10.30 7.77 -7.01
CA SER A 210 -9.52 6.56 -7.30
C SER A 210 -8.22 6.59 -6.53
N LEU A 211 -7.77 5.44 -6.05
CA LEU A 211 -6.46 5.35 -5.40
C LEU A 211 -5.38 5.57 -6.47
N PRO A 212 -4.42 6.47 -6.22
CA PRO A 212 -3.29 6.64 -7.12
C PRO A 212 -2.42 5.37 -7.11
N THR A 213 -1.81 5.07 -8.25
CA THR A 213 -0.79 4.03 -8.37
C THR A 213 0.59 4.66 -8.39
N LEU A 214 1.55 3.97 -7.77
CA LEU A 214 2.96 4.36 -7.78
C LEU A 214 3.73 3.37 -8.65
N SER A 215 4.50 3.90 -9.60
CA SER A 215 5.49 3.12 -10.34
C SER A 215 6.86 3.80 -10.32
N PHE A 216 7.90 3.03 -10.63
CA PHE A 216 9.25 3.57 -10.71
C PHE A 216 9.61 3.82 -12.17
N SER A 217 10.43 4.85 -12.43
CA SER A 217 10.99 5.05 -13.74
C SER A 217 11.91 3.88 -14.13
N ASN A 218 11.98 3.57 -15.42
CA ASN A 218 12.83 2.46 -15.92
C ASN A 218 14.31 2.60 -15.51
N LEU A 219 14.79 3.82 -15.31
CA LEU A 219 16.18 4.07 -14.90
C LEU A 219 16.41 3.63 -13.45
N VAL A 220 15.45 3.90 -12.56
CA VAL A 220 15.51 3.50 -11.16
C VAL A 220 15.38 1.98 -11.03
N ASP A 221 14.50 1.35 -11.77
CA ASP A 221 14.37 -0.10 -11.79
C ASP A 221 15.69 -0.80 -12.15
N ILE A 222 16.39 -0.30 -13.18
CA ILE A 222 17.70 -0.84 -13.59
C ILE A 222 18.75 -0.62 -12.50
N ASP A 223 18.79 0.57 -11.87
CA ASP A 223 19.75 0.87 -10.81
C ASP A 223 19.47 0.03 -9.55
N ILE A 224 18.22 -0.07 -9.13
CA ILE A 224 17.82 -0.90 -7.99
C ILE A 224 18.17 -2.38 -8.22
N MET A 225 17.88 -2.93 -9.39
CA MET A 225 18.20 -4.31 -9.73
C MET A 225 19.70 -4.56 -9.78
N LYS A 226 20.48 -3.61 -10.27
CA LYS A 226 21.95 -3.68 -10.28
C LYS A 226 22.52 -3.70 -8.87
N TYR A 227 21.96 -2.88 -7.97
CA TYR A 227 22.34 -2.89 -6.55
C TYR A 227 21.84 -4.14 -5.82
N ALA A 228 20.66 -4.63 -6.18
CA ALA A 228 20.09 -5.85 -5.63
C ALA A 228 20.96 -7.09 -5.89
N SER A 229 21.65 -7.13 -7.03
CA SER A 229 22.54 -8.24 -7.42
C SER A 229 23.96 -8.17 -6.80
N SER A 230 24.32 -7.07 -6.12
CA SER A 230 25.62 -6.92 -5.50
C SER A 230 25.61 -7.39 -4.04
N ASP A 231 26.68 -8.10 -3.60
CA ASP A 231 26.86 -8.51 -2.21
C ASP A 231 27.13 -7.33 -1.27
N ASN A 232 27.54 -6.18 -1.81
CA ASN A 232 27.83 -4.94 -1.09
C ASN A 232 26.85 -3.85 -1.53
N ILE A 233 25.66 -3.84 -0.93
CA ILE A 233 24.66 -2.81 -1.17
C ILE A 233 25.07 -1.54 -0.43
N ASN A 234 25.43 -0.50 -1.18
CA ASN A 234 25.57 0.83 -0.60
C ASN A 234 24.23 1.58 -0.74
N LEU A 235 23.40 1.45 0.30
CA LEU A 235 22.07 2.08 0.34
C LEU A 235 22.14 3.60 0.34
N ASP A 236 23.15 4.21 0.97
CA ASP A 236 23.34 5.66 0.94
C ASP A 236 23.53 6.15 -0.48
N MET A 237 24.27 5.40 -1.28
CA MET A 237 24.48 5.71 -2.70
C MET A 237 23.21 5.50 -3.52
N LEU A 238 22.41 4.49 -3.19
CA LEU A 238 21.11 4.27 -3.86
C LEU A 238 20.16 5.42 -3.53
N PHE A 239 19.92 5.68 -2.25
CA PHE A 239 18.98 6.73 -1.82
C PHE A 239 19.41 8.13 -2.24
N SER A 240 20.73 8.43 -2.32
CA SER A 240 21.22 9.73 -2.78
C SER A 240 20.98 9.98 -4.28
N ARG A 241 20.68 8.93 -5.05
CA ARG A 241 20.39 9.02 -6.48
C ARG A 241 18.89 9.12 -6.78
N LEU A 242 18.04 8.73 -5.85
CA LEU A 242 16.59 8.83 -6.03
C LEU A 242 16.17 10.30 -6.04
N THR A 243 15.46 10.68 -7.07
CA THR A 243 14.89 12.01 -7.25
C THR A 243 13.35 11.92 -7.35
N PRO A 244 12.61 13.01 -7.11
CA PRO A 244 11.15 12.99 -7.26
C PRO A 244 10.68 12.54 -8.65
N THR A 245 11.49 12.72 -9.69
CA THR A 245 11.16 12.32 -11.08
C THR A 245 11.28 10.82 -11.32
N ASP A 246 11.85 10.08 -10.38
CA ASP A 246 11.98 8.63 -10.46
C ASP A 246 10.71 7.89 -10.01
N PHE A 247 9.77 8.64 -9.43
CA PHE A 247 8.49 8.14 -8.96
C PHE A 247 7.38 8.67 -9.86
N ILE A 248 6.65 7.76 -10.48
CA ILE A 248 5.52 8.09 -11.36
C ILE A 248 4.24 7.78 -10.58
N ILE A 249 3.43 8.83 -10.36
CA ILE A 249 2.13 8.70 -9.69
C ILE A 249 1.05 8.91 -10.73
N GLU A 250 0.20 7.92 -10.93
CA GLU A 250 -0.91 7.95 -11.87
C GLU A 250 -2.25 7.89 -11.11
N GLY A 251 -3.31 8.44 -11.71
CA GLY A 251 -4.65 8.38 -11.14
C GLY A 251 -5.03 9.56 -10.24
N TYR A 252 -4.39 10.73 -10.43
CA TYR A 252 -4.80 11.99 -9.79
C TYR A 252 -5.97 12.62 -10.52
#